data_7bbe02bbce3a8259f2bd85475bd5b9b0
#
_entry.id   7bbe02bbce3a8259f2bd85475bd5b9b0
#
_cell.length_a   1.000
_cell.length_b   1.000
_cell.length_c   1.000
_cell.angle_alpha   90.00
_cell.angle_beta   90.00
_cell.angle_gamma   90.00
#
_symmetry.space_group_name_H-M   'P 1'
#
loop_
_entity.id
_entity.type
_entity.pdbx_description
1 polymer ?
#
loop_
_entity_poly.entity_id
_entity_poly.type
_entity_poly.pdbx_seq_one_letter_code
_entity_poly.pdbx_strand_id
1 'polypeptide(L)'
;MYNASDLRDLPGRKYQSKRNHINRFEAEYEYRYEPMTRDHAAECMRLEAEWRKTRSGHTGELSAEQRAMQRAFAHFDRLGLIGGCIYVGDKLVAFTYGSPINDHTFCVHVEKADTEYDGAFTIINREFVAHLPEQYTLIDREEDLGIPGLRQAKLSYHPAFLEKKYTALCLYPDEIACKRLWIKCFGDEETFIDSFLIGHYSRKRMLAAEEDGRLAAMLHLIPFESELGRTTYILSLIHISEPTRH
;
A
#
# COMPACT_ATOMS: atom_id res chain seq x y z
N MET A 1 0.10 -7.25 7.11
CA MET A 1 -0.81 -8.18 6.38
C MET A 1 -1.78 -8.79 7.35
N TYR A 2 -3.06 -8.92 6.99
CA TYR A 2 -4.14 -9.46 7.82
C TYR A 2 -4.92 -10.49 7.02
N ASN A 3 -5.45 -11.52 7.70
CA ASN A 3 -6.44 -12.39 7.06
C ASN A 3 -7.76 -11.62 6.90
N ALA A 4 -8.35 -11.65 5.72
CA ALA A 4 -9.64 -10.99 5.47
C ALA A 4 -10.74 -11.53 6.39
N SER A 5 -10.77 -12.85 6.62
CA SER A 5 -11.70 -13.48 7.56
C SER A 5 -11.57 -12.95 9.00
N ASP A 6 -10.33 -12.69 9.47
CA ASP A 6 -10.12 -12.15 10.80
C ASP A 6 -10.66 -10.71 10.95
N LEU A 7 -10.51 -9.89 9.89
CA LEU A 7 -11.02 -8.51 9.89
C LEU A 7 -12.56 -8.46 9.76
N ARG A 8 -13.14 -9.36 8.98
CA ARG A 8 -14.58 -9.46 8.76
C ARG A 8 -15.31 -10.04 9.98
N ASP A 9 -14.83 -11.18 10.48
CA ASP A 9 -15.56 -11.97 11.48
C ASP A 9 -15.13 -11.65 12.91
N LEU A 10 -13.97 -11.02 13.10
CA LEU A 10 -13.38 -10.65 14.39
C LEU A 10 -13.45 -11.78 15.43
N PRO A 11 -12.92 -12.98 15.15
CA PRO A 11 -13.17 -14.19 15.93
C PRO A 11 -12.40 -14.21 17.25
N GLY A 12 -13.01 -14.84 18.27
CA GLY A 12 -12.34 -15.16 19.52
C GLY A 12 -12.13 -13.95 20.45
N ARG A 13 -11.45 -14.24 21.60
CA ARG A 13 -11.29 -13.26 22.68
C ARG A 13 -10.39 -12.09 22.30
N LYS A 14 -9.40 -12.30 21.43
CA LYS A 14 -8.45 -11.25 21.01
C LYS A 14 -9.14 -10.05 20.33
N TYR A 15 -10.27 -10.26 19.69
CA TYR A 15 -11.05 -9.20 19.02
C TYR A 15 -12.23 -8.67 19.84
N GLN A 16 -12.36 -9.04 21.11
CA GLN A 16 -13.49 -8.62 21.94
C GLN A 16 -13.66 -7.10 21.98
N SER A 17 -12.55 -6.37 22.11
CA SER A 17 -12.58 -4.90 22.10
C SER A 17 -13.14 -4.34 20.78
N LYS A 18 -12.78 -4.95 19.64
CA LYS A 18 -13.30 -4.52 18.32
C LYS A 18 -14.79 -4.77 18.20
N ARG A 19 -15.25 -5.96 18.60
CA ARG A 19 -16.70 -6.24 18.63
C ARG A 19 -17.45 -5.30 19.58
N ASN A 20 -16.87 -4.94 20.71
CA ASN A 20 -17.51 -3.98 21.63
C ASN A 20 -17.69 -2.59 20.99
N HIS A 21 -16.72 -2.10 20.22
CA HIS A 21 -16.86 -0.85 19.48
C HIS A 21 -17.95 -0.95 18.41
N ILE A 22 -18.01 -2.08 17.69
CA ILE A 22 -19.04 -2.33 16.69
C ILE A 22 -20.42 -2.37 17.34
N ASN A 23 -20.60 -3.19 18.38
CA ASN A 23 -21.88 -3.33 19.06
C ASN A 23 -22.39 -1.99 19.63
N ARG A 24 -21.45 -1.14 20.12
CA ARG A 24 -21.82 0.21 20.61
C ARG A 24 -22.27 1.09 19.45
N PHE A 25 -21.53 1.09 18.33
CA PHE A 25 -21.90 1.87 17.16
C PHE A 25 -23.27 1.44 16.61
N GLU A 26 -23.51 0.13 16.48
CA GLU A 26 -24.79 -0.43 16.02
C GLU A 26 -25.97 -0.17 16.99
N ALA A 27 -25.68 -0.04 18.27
CA ALA A 27 -26.71 0.30 19.28
C ALA A 27 -27.06 1.80 19.30
N GLU A 28 -26.11 2.65 18.92
CA GLU A 28 -26.27 4.11 19.00
C GLU A 28 -26.73 4.71 17.65
N TYR A 29 -26.31 4.11 16.54
CA TYR A 29 -26.55 4.66 15.20
C TYR A 29 -27.21 3.66 14.26
N GLU A 30 -28.27 4.09 13.58
CA GLU A 30 -28.76 3.43 12.38
C GLU A 30 -27.87 3.86 11.20
N TYR A 31 -27.09 2.93 10.69
CA TYR A 31 -26.11 3.20 9.62
C TYR A 31 -26.41 2.39 8.36
N ARG A 32 -25.86 2.86 7.25
CA ARG A 32 -25.84 2.11 5.99
C ARG A 32 -24.43 2.09 5.41
N TYR A 33 -24.08 0.98 4.80
CA TYR A 33 -22.89 0.84 3.98
C TYR A 33 -23.25 1.07 2.51
N GLU A 34 -22.43 1.87 1.82
CA GLU A 34 -22.57 2.07 0.39
C GLU A 34 -21.23 1.79 -0.32
N PRO A 35 -21.23 1.01 -1.42
CA PRO A 35 -20.05 0.89 -2.27
C PRO A 35 -19.65 2.29 -2.79
N MET A 36 -18.37 2.61 -2.69
CA MET A 36 -17.87 3.90 -3.11
C MET A 36 -17.85 4.02 -4.63
N THR A 37 -18.24 5.18 -5.13
CA THR A 37 -18.07 5.61 -6.51
C THR A 37 -17.31 6.93 -6.54
N ARG A 38 -16.89 7.37 -7.72
CA ARG A 38 -16.25 8.69 -7.89
C ARG A 38 -17.13 9.87 -7.41
N ASP A 39 -18.44 9.70 -7.36
CA ASP A 39 -19.38 10.77 -6.96
C ASP A 39 -19.29 11.08 -5.45
N HIS A 40 -18.81 10.13 -4.65
CA HIS A 40 -18.54 10.33 -3.21
C HIS A 40 -17.30 11.19 -2.93
N ALA A 41 -16.51 11.53 -3.97
CA ALA A 41 -15.23 12.25 -3.81
C ALA A 41 -15.35 13.54 -3.00
N ALA A 42 -16.38 14.35 -3.26
CA ALA A 42 -16.57 15.63 -2.58
C ALA A 42 -16.83 15.44 -1.07
N GLU A 43 -17.62 14.43 -0.71
CA GLU A 43 -17.92 14.12 0.69
C GLU A 43 -16.72 13.52 1.42
N CYS A 44 -16.00 12.60 0.79
CA CYS A 44 -14.78 12.03 1.33
C CYS A 44 -13.71 13.11 1.59
N MET A 45 -13.55 14.03 0.65
CA MET A 45 -12.61 15.15 0.81
C MET A 45 -13.02 16.11 1.93
N ARG A 46 -14.33 16.33 2.15
CA ARG A 46 -14.83 17.12 3.28
C ARG A 46 -14.53 16.44 4.60
N LEU A 47 -14.86 15.15 4.73
CA LEU A 47 -14.59 14.38 5.95
C LEU A 47 -13.10 14.37 6.29
N GLU A 48 -12.23 14.18 5.31
CA GLU A 48 -10.78 14.26 5.51
C GLU A 48 -10.34 15.65 6.00
N ALA A 49 -10.85 16.71 5.41
CA ALA A 49 -10.52 18.07 5.80
C ALA A 49 -10.98 18.39 7.25
N GLU A 50 -12.15 17.91 7.67
CA GLU A 50 -12.65 18.03 9.03
C GLU A 50 -11.79 17.23 10.01
N TRP A 51 -11.50 15.98 9.71
CA TRP A 51 -10.62 15.12 10.50
C TRP A 51 -9.23 15.74 10.71
N ARG A 52 -8.69 16.38 9.68
CA ARG A 52 -7.40 17.05 9.76
C ARG A 52 -7.42 18.29 10.64
N LYS A 53 -8.48 19.10 10.58
CA LYS A 53 -8.63 20.28 11.44
C LYS A 53 -8.57 19.91 12.91
N THR A 54 -9.21 18.82 13.30
CA THR A 54 -9.25 18.36 14.70
C THR A 54 -7.88 17.88 15.20
N ARG A 55 -6.97 17.44 14.32
CA ARG A 55 -5.68 16.85 14.71
C ARG A 55 -4.48 17.78 14.58
N SER A 56 -4.44 18.63 13.56
CA SER A 56 -3.24 19.42 13.27
C SER A 56 -3.42 20.93 13.33
N GLY A 57 -4.65 21.42 13.42
CA GLY A 57 -4.94 22.87 13.39
C GLY A 57 -4.54 23.58 12.08
N HIS A 58 -4.03 22.85 11.07
CA HIS A 58 -3.57 23.44 9.83
C HIS A 58 -4.73 23.60 8.84
N THR A 59 -4.97 24.85 8.45
CA THR A 59 -6.00 25.24 7.46
C THR A 59 -5.40 25.80 6.16
N GLY A 60 -4.17 25.40 5.85
CA GLY A 60 -3.41 25.91 4.71
C GLY A 60 -3.47 25.02 3.46
N GLU A 61 -2.37 24.96 2.72
CA GLU A 61 -2.22 24.16 1.51
C GLU A 61 -2.62 22.69 1.68
N LEU A 62 -3.13 22.08 0.61
CA LEU A 62 -3.45 20.64 0.59
C LEU A 62 -2.23 19.80 0.97
N SER A 63 -2.42 18.85 1.87
CA SER A 63 -1.38 17.89 2.24
C SER A 63 -1.02 16.98 1.05
N ALA A 64 0.11 16.29 1.14
CA ALA A 64 0.48 15.29 0.14
C ALA A 64 -0.60 14.19 0.01
N GLU A 65 -1.17 13.78 1.14
CA GLU A 65 -2.27 12.81 1.20
C GLU A 65 -3.53 13.33 0.49
N GLN A 66 -3.95 14.57 0.76
CA GLN A 66 -5.10 15.17 0.09
C GLN A 66 -4.92 15.28 -1.42
N ARG A 67 -3.72 15.67 -1.87
CA ARG A 67 -3.41 15.69 -3.31
C ARG A 67 -3.46 14.29 -3.93
N ALA A 68 -2.96 13.28 -3.20
CA ALA A 68 -3.03 11.89 -3.65
C ALA A 68 -4.50 11.42 -3.74
N MET A 69 -5.32 11.72 -2.73
CA MET A 69 -6.75 11.40 -2.73
C MET A 69 -7.49 12.06 -3.89
N GLN A 70 -7.25 13.35 -4.16
CA GLN A 70 -7.85 14.05 -5.30
C GLN A 70 -7.51 13.38 -6.63
N ARG A 71 -6.25 12.97 -6.82
CA ARG A 71 -5.83 12.24 -8.02
C ARG A 71 -6.46 10.85 -8.10
N ALA A 72 -6.55 10.14 -6.96
CA ALA A 72 -7.20 8.84 -6.89
C ALA A 72 -8.68 8.94 -7.30
N PHE A 73 -9.43 9.89 -6.77
CA PHE A 73 -10.83 10.12 -7.14
C PHE A 73 -11.00 10.54 -8.60
N ALA A 74 -10.11 11.39 -9.12
CA ALA A 74 -10.15 11.80 -10.53
C ALA A 74 -9.97 10.62 -11.51
N HIS A 75 -9.33 9.55 -11.05
CA HIS A 75 -9.01 8.37 -11.86
C HIS A 75 -9.54 7.06 -11.24
N PHE A 76 -10.58 7.13 -10.41
CA PHE A 76 -11.08 6.04 -9.58
C PHE A 76 -11.26 4.74 -10.37
N ASP A 77 -12.04 4.79 -11.45
CA ASP A 77 -12.33 3.63 -12.28
C ASP A 77 -11.08 3.13 -13.03
N ARG A 78 -10.28 4.08 -13.55
CA ARG A 78 -9.06 3.75 -14.30
C ARG A 78 -8.01 3.06 -13.44
N LEU A 79 -7.93 3.41 -12.16
CA LEU A 79 -7.02 2.80 -11.18
C LEU A 79 -7.56 1.49 -10.61
N GLY A 80 -8.78 1.08 -10.99
CA GLY A 80 -9.41 -0.13 -10.45
C GLY A 80 -9.63 -0.06 -8.94
N LEU A 81 -9.92 1.15 -8.42
CA LEU A 81 -10.14 1.32 -6.99
C LEU A 81 -11.48 0.73 -6.58
N ILE A 82 -11.49 0.09 -5.42
CA ILE A 82 -12.69 -0.38 -4.73
C ILE A 82 -12.74 0.35 -3.40
N GLY A 83 -13.91 0.84 -3.03
CA GLY A 83 -14.08 1.57 -1.77
C GLY A 83 -15.46 1.38 -1.17
N GLY A 84 -15.61 1.87 0.06
CA GLY A 84 -16.86 1.84 0.79
C GLY A 84 -17.03 3.07 1.68
N CYS A 85 -18.28 3.40 1.93
CA CYS A 85 -18.73 4.53 2.72
C CYS A 85 -19.71 4.08 3.79
N ILE A 86 -19.63 4.67 4.98
CA ILE A 86 -20.62 4.51 6.05
C ILE A 86 -21.34 5.83 6.24
N TYR A 87 -22.65 5.75 6.22
CA TYR A 87 -23.55 6.88 6.48
C TYR A 87 -24.35 6.65 7.75
N VAL A 88 -24.55 7.71 8.52
CA VAL A 88 -25.52 7.81 9.60
C VAL A 88 -26.50 8.92 9.22
N GLY A 89 -27.76 8.56 8.97
CA GLY A 89 -28.67 9.46 8.25
C GLY A 89 -28.13 9.83 6.87
N ASP A 90 -28.00 11.12 6.60
CA ASP A 90 -27.43 11.63 5.35
C ASP A 90 -25.96 12.08 5.47
N LYS A 91 -25.33 11.83 6.64
CA LYS A 91 -23.94 12.23 6.88
C LYS A 91 -22.99 11.07 6.60
N LEU A 92 -22.00 11.30 5.75
CA LEU A 92 -20.85 10.41 5.60
C LEU A 92 -19.99 10.48 6.87
N VAL A 93 -19.88 9.36 7.59
CA VAL A 93 -19.13 9.28 8.87
C VAL A 93 -17.84 8.48 8.76
N ALA A 94 -17.70 7.62 7.76
CA ALA A 94 -16.44 6.93 7.48
C ALA A 94 -16.36 6.50 6.03
N PHE A 95 -15.13 6.40 5.51
CA PHE A 95 -14.87 5.84 4.20
C PHE A 95 -13.50 5.16 4.14
N THR A 96 -13.36 4.27 3.19
CA THR A 96 -12.10 3.61 2.86
C THR A 96 -12.05 3.29 1.38
N TYR A 97 -10.86 3.21 0.81
CA TYR A 97 -10.64 2.67 -0.51
C TYR A 97 -9.25 2.08 -0.66
N GLY A 98 -9.10 1.23 -1.65
CA GLY A 98 -7.85 0.56 -1.98
C GLY A 98 -7.87 -0.03 -3.37
N SER A 99 -6.87 -0.85 -3.65
CA SER A 99 -6.74 -1.58 -4.92
C SER A 99 -6.13 -2.96 -4.74
N PRO A 100 -6.34 -3.88 -5.69
CA PRO A 100 -5.64 -5.16 -5.69
C PRO A 100 -4.13 -4.99 -5.81
N ILE A 101 -3.37 -5.77 -5.04
CA ILE A 101 -1.93 -5.97 -5.26
C ILE A 101 -1.73 -7.16 -6.22
N ASN A 102 -2.52 -8.21 -6.01
CA ASN A 102 -2.54 -9.42 -6.82
C ASN A 102 -3.90 -10.12 -6.67
N ASP A 103 -4.06 -11.33 -7.20
CA ASP A 103 -5.33 -12.06 -7.20
C ASP A 103 -5.87 -12.42 -5.81
N HIS A 104 -5.03 -12.38 -4.77
CA HIS A 104 -5.39 -12.80 -3.40
C HIS A 104 -5.22 -11.71 -2.35
N THR A 105 -4.55 -10.60 -2.69
CA THR A 105 -4.17 -9.56 -1.75
C THR A 105 -4.75 -8.22 -2.19
N PHE A 106 -5.44 -7.57 -1.28
CA PHE A 106 -5.98 -6.24 -1.47
C PHE A 106 -5.28 -5.23 -0.54
N CYS A 107 -4.90 -4.07 -1.06
CA CYS A 107 -4.27 -2.99 -0.29
C CYS A 107 -5.29 -1.89 0.02
N VAL A 108 -5.45 -1.57 1.28
CA VAL A 108 -6.21 -0.42 1.77
C VAL A 108 -5.29 0.80 1.82
N HIS A 109 -5.53 1.77 0.95
CA HIS A 109 -4.71 2.98 0.84
C HIS A 109 -5.14 4.08 1.80
N VAL A 110 -6.44 4.25 1.97
CA VAL A 110 -7.01 5.28 2.83
C VAL A 110 -8.14 4.71 3.66
N GLU A 111 -8.16 5.04 4.94
CA GLU A 111 -9.26 4.76 5.85
C GLU A 111 -9.44 5.98 6.76
N LYS A 112 -10.58 6.62 6.70
CA LYS A 112 -10.92 7.82 7.48
C LYS A 112 -12.28 7.68 8.13
N ALA A 113 -12.41 8.22 9.33
CA ALA A 113 -13.69 8.28 10.02
C ALA A 113 -13.79 9.55 10.88
N ASP A 114 -15.00 10.01 11.06
CA ASP A 114 -15.35 11.07 11.99
C ASP A 114 -15.20 10.53 13.42
N THR A 115 -14.33 11.16 14.19
CA THR A 115 -14.01 10.73 15.55
C THR A 115 -15.11 11.03 16.56
N GLU A 116 -16.13 11.82 16.20
CA GLU A 116 -17.33 12.03 17.01
C GLU A 116 -18.20 10.78 17.07
N TYR A 117 -18.06 9.88 16.09
CA TYR A 117 -18.79 8.61 16.02
C TYR A 117 -17.90 7.47 16.56
N ASP A 118 -18.04 7.14 17.86
CA ASP A 118 -17.24 6.06 18.47
C ASP A 118 -17.51 4.71 17.77
N GLY A 119 -16.45 4.07 17.30
CA GLY A 119 -16.54 2.82 16.55
C GLY A 119 -16.55 2.96 15.03
N ALA A 120 -16.66 4.19 14.47
CA ALA A 120 -16.75 4.39 13.02
C ALA A 120 -15.57 3.80 12.24
N PHE A 121 -14.32 3.90 12.76
CA PHE A 121 -13.17 3.23 12.17
C PHE A 121 -13.28 1.69 12.17
N THR A 122 -13.90 1.13 13.20
CA THR A 122 -14.02 -0.32 13.30
C THR A 122 -15.13 -0.84 12.38
N ILE A 123 -16.22 -0.10 12.28
CA ILE A 123 -17.34 -0.42 11.40
C ILE A 123 -16.90 -0.38 9.93
N ILE A 124 -16.25 0.72 9.49
CA ILE A 124 -15.83 0.81 8.08
C ILE A 124 -14.83 -0.28 7.71
N ASN A 125 -13.91 -0.63 8.60
CA ASN A 125 -12.97 -1.71 8.36
C ASN A 125 -13.66 -3.05 8.18
N ARG A 126 -14.60 -3.43 9.07
CA ARG A 126 -15.36 -4.67 8.97
C ARG A 126 -16.22 -4.71 7.72
N GLU A 127 -17.05 -3.70 7.53
CA GLU A 127 -18.00 -3.64 6.43
C GLU A 127 -17.30 -3.67 5.08
N PHE A 128 -16.23 -2.90 4.93
CA PHE A 128 -15.46 -2.89 3.70
C PHE A 128 -14.91 -4.28 3.36
N VAL A 129 -14.27 -4.94 4.32
CA VAL A 129 -13.73 -6.29 4.08
C VAL A 129 -14.84 -7.31 3.82
N ALA A 130 -15.99 -7.16 4.45
CA ALA A 130 -17.16 -8.03 4.21
C ALA A 130 -17.74 -7.88 2.79
N HIS A 131 -17.58 -6.72 2.17
CA HIS A 131 -18.07 -6.43 0.81
C HIS A 131 -17.01 -6.56 -0.28
N LEU A 132 -15.75 -6.86 0.08
CA LEU A 132 -14.73 -7.18 -0.91
C LEU A 132 -14.99 -8.52 -1.60
N PRO A 133 -14.59 -8.69 -2.87
CA PRO A 133 -14.60 -9.99 -3.53
C PRO A 133 -13.89 -11.08 -2.70
N GLU A 134 -14.49 -12.25 -2.60
CA GLU A 134 -14.02 -13.38 -1.77
C GLU A 134 -12.61 -13.86 -2.11
N GLN A 135 -12.14 -13.59 -3.33
CA GLN A 135 -10.79 -13.92 -3.75
C GLN A 135 -9.70 -13.24 -2.91
N TYR A 136 -9.99 -12.05 -2.34
CA TYR A 136 -9.03 -11.35 -1.49
C TYR A 136 -9.02 -11.91 -0.08
N THR A 137 -8.11 -12.86 0.14
CA THR A 137 -7.94 -13.55 1.43
C THR A 137 -6.98 -12.81 2.37
N LEU A 138 -6.14 -11.93 1.82
CA LEU A 138 -5.19 -11.11 2.56
C LEU A 138 -5.47 -9.62 2.33
N ILE A 139 -5.40 -8.85 3.42
CA ILE A 139 -5.54 -7.39 3.40
C ILE A 139 -4.23 -6.75 3.86
N ASP A 140 -3.63 -5.95 2.99
CA ASP A 140 -2.57 -5.04 3.36
C ASP A 140 -3.19 -3.72 3.85
N ARG A 141 -2.77 -3.24 5.02
CA ARG A 141 -3.17 -1.92 5.54
C ARG A 141 -1.99 -0.97 5.61
N GLU A 142 -1.01 -1.20 4.77
CA GLU A 142 0.22 -0.42 4.67
C GLU A 142 0.99 -0.25 5.99
N GLU A 143 1.94 0.65 6.03
CA GLU A 143 2.81 0.88 7.18
C GLU A 143 2.22 1.86 8.20
N ASP A 144 2.81 1.90 9.38
CA ASP A 144 2.42 2.81 10.46
C ASP A 144 3.19 4.14 10.48
N LEU A 145 4.06 4.37 9.49
CA LEU A 145 4.90 5.56 9.32
C LEU A 145 5.71 5.92 10.59
N GLY A 146 5.95 4.97 11.49
CA GLY A 146 6.63 5.19 12.77
C GLY A 146 5.77 5.93 13.81
N ILE A 147 4.48 6.16 13.54
CA ILE A 147 3.57 6.86 14.46
C ILE A 147 3.05 5.88 15.52
N PRO A 148 3.37 6.07 16.83
CA PRO A 148 3.05 5.09 17.87
C PRO A 148 1.55 4.76 17.96
N GLY A 149 0.67 5.76 17.88
CA GLY A 149 -0.78 5.56 17.93
C GLY A 149 -1.30 4.77 16.74
N LEU A 150 -0.78 5.02 15.54
CA LEU A 150 -1.17 4.29 14.34
C LEU A 150 -0.65 2.83 14.40
N ARG A 151 0.58 2.63 14.89
CA ARG A 151 1.14 1.30 15.13
C ARG A 151 0.27 0.51 16.10
N GLN A 152 -0.09 1.11 17.24
CA GLN A 152 -0.96 0.47 18.22
C GLN A 152 -2.33 0.11 17.63
N ALA A 153 -2.94 1.02 16.88
CA ALA A 153 -4.21 0.78 16.19
C ALA A 153 -4.10 -0.40 15.22
N LYS A 154 -3.06 -0.44 14.39
CA LYS A 154 -2.83 -1.54 13.43
C LYS A 154 -2.54 -2.86 14.13
N LEU A 155 -1.64 -2.90 15.12
CA LEU A 155 -1.33 -4.12 15.87
C LEU A 155 -2.52 -4.66 16.66
N SER A 156 -3.45 -3.80 17.08
CA SER A 156 -4.67 -4.23 17.79
C SER A 156 -5.62 -5.08 16.94
N TYR A 157 -5.38 -5.18 15.64
CA TYR A 157 -6.07 -6.10 14.72
C TYR A 157 -5.31 -7.40 14.48
N HIS A 158 -4.23 -7.66 15.24
CA HIS A 158 -3.47 -8.90 15.22
C HIS A 158 -3.08 -9.35 13.80
N PRO A 159 -2.15 -8.64 13.14
CA PRO A 159 -1.73 -9.00 11.80
C PRO A 159 -1.25 -10.45 11.74
N ALA A 160 -1.57 -11.16 10.66
CA ALA A 160 -1.12 -12.52 10.42
C ALA A 160 0.41 -12.58 10.30
N PHE A 161 1.00 -11.58 9.65
CA PHE A 161 2.44 -11.37 9.57
C PHE A 161 2.76 -9.92 9.22
N LEU A 162 3.98 -9.50 9.49
CA LEU A 162 4.54 -8.22 9.06
C LEU A 162 5.41 -8.47 7.84
N GLU A 163 5.04 -7.84 6.71
CA GLU A 163 5.82 -7.92 5.49
C GLU A 163 7.05 -7.03 5.60
N LYS A 164 8.20 -7.52 5.15
CA LYS A 164 9.39 -6.71 5.04
C LYS A 164 9.25 -5.77 3.85
N LYS A 165 9.34 -4.47 4.08
CA LYS A 165 9.40 -3.48 3.02
C LYS A 165 10.84 -3.08 2.78
N TYR A 166 11.19 -2.97 1.51
CA TYR A 166 12.51 -2.52 1.07
C TYR A 166 12.34 -1.21 0.32
N THR A 167 13.24 -0.28 0.57
CA THR A 167 13.32 0.95 -0.24
C THR A 167 14.31 0.72 -1.36
N ALA A 168 13.84 0.71 -2.59
CA ALA A 168 14.72 0.79 -3.74
C ALA A 168 15.14 2.25 -3.92
N LEU A 169 16.38 2.53 -3.63
CA LEU A 169 16.97 3.84 -3.89
C LEU A 169 17.63 3.79 -5.26
N CYS A 170 17.51 4.88 -6.03
CA CYS A 170 18.36 5.09 -7.19
C CYS A 170 19.75 5.47 -6.70
N LEU A 171 20.45 4.48 -6.17
CA LEU A 171 21.86 4.61 -5.83
C LEU A 171 22.66 4.45 -7.11
N TYR A 172 23.86 5.00 -7.09
CA TYR A 172 24.85 4.83 -8.17
C TYR A 172 25.92 3.85 -7.66
N PRO A 173 25.62 2.53 -7.56
CA PRO A 173 26.67 1.59 -7.23
C PRO A 173 27.77 1.70 -8.27
N ASP A 174 29.00 1.54 -7.87
CA ASP A 174 30.10 1.49 -8.82
C ASP A 174 29.96 0.23 -9.70
N GLU A 175 30.58 0.25 -10.87
CA GLU A 175 30.57 -0.87 -11.79
C GLU A 175 31.13 -2.15 -11.16
N ILE A 176 32.07 -1.99 -10.22
CA ILE A 176 32.71 -3.09 -9.49
C ILE A 176 31.70 -3.80 -8.59
N ALA A 177 30.85 -3.04 -7.89
CA ALA A 177 29.79 -3.62 -7.05
C ALA A 177 28.74 -4.37 -7.91
N CYS A 178 28.37 -3.79 -9.05
CA CYS A 178 27.46 -4.42 -10.01
C CYS A 178 28.04 -5.73 -10.56
N LYS A 179 29.30 -5.72 -10.97
CA LYS A 179 30.01 -6.89 -11.48
C LYS A 179 30.10 -8.01 -10.42
N ARG A 180 30.46 -7.66 -9.19
CA ARG A 180 30.51 -8.62 -8.07
C ARG A 180 29.16 -9.28 -7.79
N LEU A 181 28.10 -8.49 -7.77
CA LEU A 181 26.75 -8.99 -7.59
C LEU A 181 26.36 -9.94 -8.73
N TRP A 182 26.63 -9.56 -9.97
CA TRP A 182 26.34 -10.39 -11.14
C TRP A 182 27.05 -11.75 -11.08
N ILE A 183 28.37 -11.74 -10.87
CA ILE A 183 29.17 -12.99 -10.72
C ILE A 183 28.57 -13.88 -9.63
N LYS A 184 28.22 -13.28 -8.49
CA LYS A 184 27.65 -14.04 -7.37
C LYS A 184 26.29 -14.69 -7.71
N CYS A 185 25.47 -14.02 -8.51
CA CYS A 185 24.11 -14.49 -8.84
C CYS A 185 24.09 -15.51 -9.99
N PHE A 186 24.91 -15.30 -11.02
CA PHE A 186 24.84 -16.05 -12.28
C PHE A 186 26.09 -16.85 -12.61
N GLY A 187 27.24 -16.45 -12.05
CA GLY A 187 28.51 -17.12 -12.35
C GLY A 187 29.01 -16.92 -13.78
N ASP A 188 28.49 -15.89 -14.50
CA ASP A 188 28.91 -15.59 -15.85
C ASP A 188 30.38 -15.17 -15.91
N GLU A 189 31.02 -15.32 -17.06
CA GLU A 189 32.41 -14.91 -17.28
C GLU A 189 32.54 -13.39 -17.19
N GLU A 190 33.62 -12.95 -16.56
CA GLU A 190 33.87 -11.52 -16.34
C GLU A 190 33.92 -10.73 -17.63
N THR A 191 34.47 -11.29 -18.72
CA THR A 191 34.54 -10.68 -20.04
C THR A 191 33.17 -10.39 -20.64
N PHE A 192 32.20 -11.27 -20.41
CA PHE A 192 30.81 -11.07 -20.83
C PHE A 192 30.18 -9.93 -20.02
N ILE A 193 30.34 -9.95 -18.69
CA ILE A 193 29.79 -8.93 -17.80
C ILE A 193 30.36 -7.56 -18.12
N ASP A 194 31.68 -7.47 -18.34
CA ASP A 194 32.36 -6.22 -18.71
C ASP A 194 31.81 -5.68 -20.03
N SER A 195 31.64 -6.54 -21.03
CA SER A 195 31.08 -6.13 -22.33
C SER A 195 29.64 -5.60 -22.18
N PHE A 196 28.82 -6.27 -21.33
CA PHE A 196 27.48 -5.80 -21.04
C PHE A 196 27.47 -4.45 -20.32
N LEU A 197 28.26 -4.29 -19.25
CA LEU A 197 28.32 -3.06 -18.48
C LEU A 197 28.83 -1.89 -19.34
N ILE A 198 29.84 -2.10 -20.18
CA ILE A 198 30.32 -1.07 -21.14
C ILE A 198 29.20 -0.62 -22.07
N GLY A 199 28.38 -1.54 -22.57
CA GLY A 199 27.31 -1.22 -23.53
C GLY A 199 26.04 -0.68 -22.90
N HIS A 200 25.70 -1.10 -21.68
CA HIS A 200 24.38 -0.89 -21.11
C HIS A 200 24.37 -0.19 -19.74
N TYR A 201 25.52 -0.11 -19.06
CA TYR A 201 25.59 0.57 -17.76
C TYR A 201 25.22 2.06 -17.88
N SER A 202 24.22 2.44 -17.15
CA SER A 202 23.80 3.85 -17.05
C SER A 202 23.20 4.12 -15.69
N ARG A 203 23.83 5.02 -14.96
CA ARG A 203 23.30 5.49 -13.65
C ARG A 203 21.86 5.98 -13.71
N LYS A 204 21.44 6.54 -14.83
CA LYS A 204 20.08 7.07 -15.02
C LYS A 204 19.04 5.97 -15.31
N ARG A 205 19.49 4.76 -15.63
CA ARG A 205 18.66 3.64 -16.06
C ARG A 205 18.87 2.40 -15.22
N MET A 206 19.34 2.59 -14.00
CA MET A 206 19.54 1.50 -13.05
C MET A 206 18.84 1.82 -11.73
N LEU A 207 18.17 0.82 -11.17
CA LEU A 207 17.69 0.80 -9.79
C LEU A 207 18.55 -0.17 -9.00
N ALA A 208 18.88 0.19 -7.78
CA ALA A 208 19.66 -0.64 -6.89
C ALA A 208 19.00 -0.72 -5.51
N ALA A 209 19.14 -1.85 -4.84
CA ALA A 209 18.77 -2.01 -3.45
C ALA A 209 20.03 -2.40 -2.66
N GLU A 210 20.19 -1.77 -1.51
CA GLU A 210 21.27 -2.09 -0.57
C GLU A 210 20.72 -2.69 0.73
N GLU A 211 21.46 -3.61 1.27
CA GLU A 211 21.26 -4.17 2.60
C GLU A 211 22.58 -4.09 3.36
N ASP A 212 22.58 -3.48 4.53
CA ASP A 212 23.78 -3.27 5.37
C ASP A 212 24.95 -2.61 4.63
N GLY A 213 24.68 -1.65 3.76
CA GLY A 213 25.67 -0.92 2.98
C GLY A 213 26.31 -1.75 1.85
N ARG A 214 25.70 -2.86 1.46
CA ARG A 214 26.12 -3.69 0.32
C ARG A 214 25.02 -3.78 -0.72
N LEU A 215 25.40 -3.74 -1.99
CA LEU A 215 24.47 -3.94 -3.09
C LEU A 215 23.87 -5.35 -3.00
N ALA A 216 22.55 -5.43 -2.76
CA ALA A 216 21.80 -6.66 -2.61
C ALA A 216 21.02 -7.02 -3.88
N ALA A 217 20.54 -6.02 -4.62
CA ALA A 217 19.86 -6.24 -5.89
C ALA A 217 20.13 -5.07 -6.84
N MET A 218 20.06 -5.34 -8.13
CA MET A 218 20.10 -4.32 -9.18
C MET A 218 19.18 -4.67 -10.33
N LEU A 219 18.66 -3.63 -10.97
CA LEU A 219 17.79 -3.74 -12.12
C LEU A 219 18.22 -2.74 -13.17
N HIS A 220 18.48 -3.20 -14.38
CA HIS A 220 18.84 -2.36 -15.52
C HIS A 220 17.63 -2.16 -16.43
N LEU A 221 17.37 -0.91 -16.81
CA LEU A 221 16.43 -0.54 -17.85
C LEU A 221 17.19 -0.41 -19.16
N ILE A 222 17.10 -1.41 -20.01
CA ILE A 222 17.78 -1.43 -21.32
C ILE A 222 16.82 -0.83 -22.34
N PRO A 223 17.17 0.30 -22.99
CA PRO A 223 16.33 0.85 -24.04
C PRO A 223 16.38 -0.07 -25.27
N PHE A 224 15.22 -0.38 -25.78
CA PHE A 224 15.04 -1.14 -27.02
C PHE A 224 14.18 -0.35 -27.99
N GLU A 225 14.62 -0.15 -29.20
CA GLU A 225 13.82 0.46 -30.26
C GLU A 225 13.03 -0.65 -30.98
N SER A 226 11.71 -0.57 -30.92
CA SER A 226 10.84 -1.46 -31.67
C SER A 226 10.71 -1.00 -33.12
N GLU A 227 10.39 -1.90 -34.04
CA GLU A 227 10.09 -1.60 -35.45
C GLU A 227 8.97 -0.54 -35.63
N LEU A 228 8.19 -0.28 -34.59
CA LEU A 228 7.14 0.74 -34.55
C LEU A 228 7.66 2.15 -34.16
N GLY A 229 8.96 2.34 -34.04
CA GLY A 229 9.58 3.61 -33.69
C GLY A 229 9.31 4.08 -32.27
N ARG A 230 8.86 3.18 -31.38
CA ARG A 230 8.63 3.47 -29.96
C ARG A 230 9.77 2.89 -29.13
N THR A 231 10.36 3.72 -28.27
CA THR A 231 11.33 3.23 -27.28
C THR A 231 10.62 2.38 -26.24
N THR A 232 11.02 1.11 -26.15
CA THR A 232 10.57 0.18 -25.12
C THR A 232 11.75 -0.14 -24.21
N TYR A 233 11.52 -0.39 -22.94
CA TYR A 233 12.57 -0.79 -22.01
C TYR A 233 12.44 -2.28 -21.68
N ILE A 234 13.57 -3.00 -21.77
CA ILE A 234 13.68 -4.35 -21.25
C ILE A 234 14.23 -4.26 -19.83
N LEU A 235 13.57 -4.95 -18.92
CA LEU A 235 13.99 -5.06 -17.53
C LEU A 235 14.93 -6.25 -17.37
N SER A 236 16.12 -6.00 -16.83
CA SER A 236 17.01 -7.06 -16.35
C SER A 236 17.14 -6.91 -14.84
N LEU A 237 16.60 -7.88 -14.10
CA LEU A 237 16.65 -7.91 -12.65
C LEU A 237 17.71 -8.90 -12.18
N ILE A 238 18.63 -8.42 -11.39
CA ILE A 238 19.66 -9.25 -10.72
C ILE A 238 19.49 -9.07 -9.22
N HIS A 239 19.22 -10.15 -8.49
CA HIS A 239 19.09 -10.11 -7.04
C HIS A 239 19.76 -11.33 -6.40
N ILE A 240 20.18 -11.18 -5.16
CA ILE A 240 20.64 -12.31 -4.34
C ILE A 240 19.37 -12.93 -3.72
N SER A 241 19.04 -14.16 -4.08
CA SER A 241 18.15 -14.97 -3.25
C SER A 241 18.87 -15.27 -1.91
N GLU A 242 18.17 -15.10 -0.79
CA GLU A 242 18.72 -15.53 0.51
C GLU A 242 19.27 -16.96 0.39
N PRO A 243 20.46 -17.25 0.94
CA PRO A 243 20.92 -18.62 1.02
C PRO A 243 19.90 -19.36 1.88
N THR A 244 19.23 -20.35 1.30
CA THR A 244 18.44 -21.31 2.07
C THR A 244 19.32 -21.83 3.19
N ARG A 245 18.98 -21.47 4.43
CA ARG A 245 19.59 -22.09 5.60
C ARG A 245 19.18 -23.56 5.59
N HIS A 246 20.11 -24.42 5.24
CA HIS A 246 20.05 -25.85 5.53
C HIS A 246 20.39 -26.08 7.00
#